data_3c170372bd83f1ed91b56b1e1fca3bb2
#
_entry.id   3c170372bd83f1ed91b56b1e1fca3bb2
#
_cell.length_a   1.000
_cell.length_b   1.000
_cell.length_c   1.000
_cell.angle_alpha   90.00
_cell.angle_beta   90.00
_cell.angle_gamma   90.00
#
_symmetry.space_group_name_H-M   'P 1'
#
loop_
_entity.id
_entity.type
_entity.pdbx_description
1 polymer ?
#
loop_
_entity_poly.entity_id
_entity_poly.type
_entity_poly.pdbx_seq_one_letter_code
_entity_poly.pdbx_strand_id
1 'polypeptide(L)'
;DLLVELRDTWREGGSAHRELERLSGLLDTIESRRNMVYASLAPVLLLDAHLGARLDRWRRGHGTRVRRWLDALGTWEALSALAAVAHDHPDWVVPEFVAGSPVIDASDLGHPLLPPERCVRNDVQVGPPGGFLLVTGSNMSGKSTLLRAVGANAVLAAAGAPVCATRFSLPPVHIHTSMRIDDSLAEGISLFMAELLRVRGIVQAASDAREHGRTVLYLLDEILHGTNTAERRVAARGVVRHLLEAGAIGAVSTHDLTLAEAPDLARVARAVHFREQVHQEAGG
;
A
#
# COMPACT_ATOMS: atom_id res chain seq x y z
N ASP A 1 8.70 23.73 -8.61
CA ASP A 1 8.40 22.54 -9.46
C ASP A 1 9.36 21.43 -9.10
N LEU A 2 8.82 20.29 -8.57
CA LEU A 2 9.60 19.17 -8.10
C LEU A 2 10.59 18.63 -9.16
N LEU A 3 10.17 18.57 -10.43
CA LEU A 3 11.04 18.10 -11.52
C LEU A 3 12.23 19.03 -11.77
N VAL A 4 12.04 20.33 -11.58
CA VAL A 4 13.12 21.32 -11.67
C VAL A 4 14.11 21.14 -10.51
N GLU A 5 13.61 20.93 -9.30
CA GLU A 5 14.42 20.69 -8.12
C GLU A 5 15.25 19.40 -8.25
N LEU A 6 14.66 18.29 -8.72
CA LEU A 6 15.35 17.04 -9.00
C LEU A 6 16.47 17.25 -10.03
N ARG A 7 16.17 17.93 -11.15
CA ARG A 7 17.16 18.26 -12.18
C ARG A 7 18.31 19.08 -11.61
N ASP A 8 18.00 20.09 -10.80
CA ASP A 8 19.02 21.01 -10.26
C ASP A 8 19.90 20.30 -9.21
N THR A 9 19.33 19.39 -8.41
CA THR A 9 20.09 18.52 -7.49
C THR A 9 21.16 17.71 -8.24
N TRP A 10 20.88 17.24 -9.44
CA TRP A 10 21.84 16.48 -10.26
C TRP A 10 22.90 17.34 -10.95
N ARG A 11 22.65 18.66 -11.03
CA ARG A 11 23.58 19.64 -11.64
C ARG A 11 24.39 20.41 -10.60
N GLU A 12 23.96 20.42 -9.34
CA GLU A 12 24.59 21.18 -8.26
C GLU A 12 26.03 20.72 -8.02
N GLY A 13 27.00 21.63 -8.26
CA GLY A 13 28.43 21.40 -8.04
C GLY A 13 29.11 20.44 -9.01
N GLY A 14 28.56 20.27 -10.20
CA GLY A 14 29.03 19.39 -11.27
C GLY A 14 27.99 18.36 -11.65
N SER A 15 28.15 17.70 -12.80
CA SER A 15 27.23 16.62 -13.20
C SER A 15 27.46 15.41 -12.29
N ALA A 16 26.40 14.98 -11.57
CA ALA A 16 26.41 13.75 -10.75
C ALA A 16 26.94 12.56 -11.54
N HIS A 17 26.53 12.43 -12.80
CA HIS A 17 26.99 11.40 -13.73
C HIS A 17 28.52 11.39 -13.87
N ARG A 18 29.16 12.53 -14.15
CA ARG A 18 30.62 12.62 -14.31
C ARG A 18 31.37 12.27 -13.03
N GLU A 19 30.83 12.69 -11.88
CA GLU A 19 31.51 12.37 -10.60
C GLU A 19 31.36 10.91 -10.21
N LEU A 20 30.21 10.28 -10.54
CA LEU A 20 30.02 8.84 -10.38
C LEU A 20 30.85 8.03 -11.35
N GLU A 21 31.02 8.46 -12.62
CA GLU A 21 31.97 7.84 -13.57
C GLU A 21 33.41 7.90 -13.06
N ARG A 22 33.82 9.04 -12.47
CA ARG A 22 35.14 9.15 -11.84
C ARG A 22 35.32 8.19 -10.67
N LEU A 23 34.30 8.05 -9.85
CA LEU A 23 34.30 7.08 -8.75
C LEU A 23 34.39 5.66 -9.28
N SER A 24 33.57 5.31 -10.29
CA SER A 24 33.61 3.99 -10.92
C SER A 24 35.03 3.68 -11.44
N GLY A 25 35.66 4.59 -12.16
CA GLY A 25 37.02 4.40 -12.64
C GLY A 25 38.07 4.21 -11.53
N LEU A 26 37.88 4.86 -10.36
CA LEU A 26 38.71 4.60 -9.18
C LEU A 26 38.46 3.20 -8.59
N LEU A 27 37.22 2.74 -8.55
CA LEU A 27 36.85 1.40 -8.06
C LEU A 27 37.34 0.30 -9.01
N ASP A 28 37.23 0.49 -10.32
CA ASP A 28 37.79 -0.44 -11.35
C ASP A 28 39.29 -0.60 -11.19
N THR A 29 39.98 0.49 -10.84
CA THR A 29 41.44 0.44 -10.55
C THR A 29 41.69 -0.37 -9.27
N ILE A 30 40.83 -0.33 -8.27
CA ILE A 30 40.96 -1.17 -7.06
C ILE A 30 40.71 -2.64 -7.39
N GLU A 31 39.78 -2.97 -8.24
CA GLU A 31 39.54 -4.35 -8.67
C GLU A 31 40.67 -4.90 -9.48
N SER A 32 41.37 -4.06 -10.24
CA SER A 32 42.58 -4.40 -11.02
C SER A 32 43.77 -4.86 -10.14
N ARG A 33 43.72 -4.68 -8.82
CA ARG A 33 44.73 -5.18 -7.87
C ARG A 33 44.97 -6.70 -7.95
N ARG A 34 43.99 -7.44 -8.42
CA ARG A 34 44.09 -8.89 -8.64
C ARG A 34 44.93 -9.26 -9.85
N ASN A 35 45.30 -8.28 -10.68
CA ASN A 35 46.16 -8.50 -11.83
C ASN A 35 47.64 -8.55 -11.39
N MET A 36 48.39 -9.57 -11.84
CA MET A 36 49.77 -9.81 -11.50
C MET A 36 50.67 -8.62 -11.88
N VAL A 37 50.36 -7.93 -13.00
CA VAL A 37 51.11 -6.74 -13.44
C VAL A 37 50.93 -5.59 -12.47
N TYR A 38 49.70 -5.35 -11.99
CA TYR A 38 49.44 -4.33 -10.97
C TYR A 38 50.19 -4.66 -9.68
N ALA A 39 50.10 -5.91 -9.21
CA ALA A 39 50.73 -6.36 -7.96
C ALA A 39 52.24 -6.16 -7.94
N SER A 40 52.90 -6.29 -9.09
CA SER A 40 54.37 -6.09 -9.19
C SER A 40 54.77 -4.62 -9.21
N LEU A 41 53.98 -3.73 -9.81
CA LEU A 41 54.31 -2.31 -9.96
C LEU A 41 53.76 -1.44 -8.82
N ALA A 42 52.68 -1.86 -8.17
CA ALA A 42 51.99 -1.07 -7.16
C ALA A 42 52.89 -0.63 -5.98
N PRO A 43 53.73 -1.48 -5.38
CA PRO A 43 54.60 -1.07 -4.27
C PRO A 43 55.65 -0.05 -4.70
N VAL A 44 56.23 -0.23 -5.90
CA VAL A 44 57.32 0.64 -6.42
C VAL A 44 56.81 2.04 -6.74
N LEU A 45 55.62 2.11 -7.35
CA LEU A 45 54.96 3.36 -7.77
C LEU A 45 54.03 3.93 -6.73
N LEU A 46 53.92 3.35 -5.55
CA LEU A 46 52.99 3.77 -4.47
C LEU A 46 51.56 3.94 -4.98
N LEU A 47 51.14 3.07 -5.92
CA LEU A 47 49.85 3.20 -6.61
C LEU A 47 48.67 3.20 -5.60
N ASP A 48 48.76 2.37 -4.57
CA ASP A 48 47.72 2.28 -3.52
C ASP A 48 47.62 3.56 -2.71
N ALA A 49 48.73 4.23 -2.41
CA ALA A 49 48.72 5.51 -1.69
C ALA A 49 48.10 6.63 -2.56
N HIS A 50 48.46 6.66 -3.84
CA HIS A 50 47.87 7.60 -4.80
C HIS A 50 46.39 7.37 -5.00
N LEU A 51 45.96 6.11 -5.11
CA LEU A 51 44.55 5.73 -5.28
C LEU A 51 43.73 6.08 -4.02
N GLY A 52 44.28 5.77 -2.83
CA GLY A 52 43.66 6.17 -1.56
C GLY A 52 43.48 7.68 -1.43
N ALA A 53 44.54 8.46 -1.77
CA ALA A 53 44.49 9.92 -1.75
C ALA A 53 43.46 10.49 -2.74
N ARG A 54 43.33 9.87 -3.94
CA ARG A 54 42.30 10.25 -4.94
C ARG A 54 40.89 9.94 -4.44
N LEU A 55 40.67 8.76 -3.85
CA LEU A 55 39.38 8.35 -3.29
C LEU A 55 38.98 9.23 -2.13
N ASP A 56 39.90 9.55 -1.22
CA ASP A 56 39.69 10.46 -0.10
C ASP A 56 39.35 11.88 -0.55
N ARG A 57 39.98 12.37 -1.59
CA ARG A 57 39.69 13.69 -2.17
C ARG A 57 38.29 13.69 -2.78
N TRP A 58 37.95 12.66 -3.52
CA TRP A 58 36.61 12.51 -4.08
C TRP A 58 35.55 12.45 -2.97
N ARG A 59 35.76 11.62 -1.94
CA ARG A 59 34.87 11.47 -0.79
C ARG A 59 34.65 12.78 -0.05
N ARG A 60 35.72 13.55 0.19
CA ARG A 60 35.62 14.88 0.83
C ARG A 60 34.85 15.89 -0.02
N GLY A 61 34.99 15.84 -1.33
CA GLY A 61 34.34 16.78 -2.24
C GLY A 61 32.89 16.44 -2.56
N HIS A 62 32.54 15.14 -2.59
CA HIS A 62 31.27 14.68 -3.13
C HIS A 62 30.48 13.73 -2.20
N GLY A 63 31.12 13.15 -1.17
CA GLY A 63 30.50 12.11 -0.33
C GLY A 63 29.16 12.51 0.29
N THR A 64 29.02 13.76 0.74
CA THR A 64 27.77 14.27 1.30
C THR A 64 26.67 14.48 0.26
N ARG A 65 27.03 14.60 -1.02
CA ARG A 65 26.10 14.78 -2.14
C ARG A 65 25.53 13.48 -2.65
N VAL A 66 26.25 12.37 -2.51
CA VAL A 66 25.83 11.05 -3.00
C VAL A 66 24.45 10.69 -2.48
N ARG A 67 24.19 10.92 -1.20
CA ARG A 67 22.89 10.65 -0.61
C ARG A 67 21.78 11.47 -1.29
N ARG A 68 22.01 12.76 -1.51
CA ARG A 68 21.05 13.62 -2.22
C ARG A 68 20.79 13.15 -3.65
N TRP A 69 21.84 12.70 -4.36
CA TRP A 69 21.67 12.14 -5.70
C TRP A 69 20.85 10.85 -5.70
N LEU A 70 21.08 9.96 -4.73
CA LEU A 70 20.29 8.73 -4.58
C LEU A 70 18.84 9.02 -4.20
N ASP A 71 18.61 9.97 -3.29
CA ASP A 71 17.25 10.39 -2.91
C ASP A 71 16.50 11.01 -4.11
N ALA A 72 17.20 11.83 -4.91
CA ALA A 72 16.62 12.40 -6.13
C ALA A 72 16.34 11.33 -7.20
N LEU A 73 17.22 10.31 -7.34
CA LEU A 73 16.98 9.17 -8.23
C LEU A 73 15.77 8.37 -7.78
N GLY A 74 15.70 8.02 -6.50
CA GLY A 74 14.54 7.28 -5.96
C GLY A 74 13.23 8.03 -6.14
N THR A 75 13.24 9.36 -5.96
CA THR A 75 12.06 10.19 -6.23
C THR A 75 11.68 10.17 -7.71
N TRP A 76 12.66 10.26 -8.60
CA TRP A 76 12.43 10.17 -10.05
C TRP A 76 11.87 8.80 -10.46
N GLU A 77 12.42 7.72 -9.92
CA GLU A 77 11.94 6.36 -10.19
C GLU A 77 10.50 6.16 -9.70
N ALA A 78 10.18 6.66 -8.49
CA ALA A 78 8.82 6.63 -7.96
C ALA A 78 7.82 7.39 -8.85
N LEU A 79 8.16 8.61 -9.26
CA LEU A 79 7.31 9.41 -10.16
C LEU A 79 7.17 8.73 -11.53
N SER A 80 8.24 8.12 -12.06
CA SER A 80 8.20 7.39 -13.32
C SER A 80 7.30 6.15 -13.25
N ALA A 81 7.33 5.42 -12.13
CA ALA A 81 6.45 4.28 -11.89
C ALA A 81 4.97 4.70 -11.85
N LEU A 82 4.65 5.80 -11.15
CA LEU A 82 3.29 6.34 -11.12
C LEU A 82 2.83 6.85 -12.48
N ALA A 83 3.72 7.49 -13.24
CA ALA A 83 3.44 7.93 -14.60
C ALA A 83 3.20 6.75 -15.56
N ALA A 84 3.91 5.63 -15.37
CA ALA A 84 3.67 4.41 -16.15
C ALA A 84 2.26 3.86 -15.90
N VAL A 85 1.79 3.81 -14.63
CA VAL A 85 0.41 3.42 -14.31
C VAL A 85 -0.59 4.33 -15.02
N ALA A 86 -0.37 5.65 -15.03
CA ALA A 86 -1.24 6.60 -15.72
C ALA A 86 -1.23 6.41 -17.26
N HIS A 87 -0.08 6.03 -17.82
CA HIS A 87 0.08 5.76 -19.25
C HIS A 87 -0.63 4.48 -19.68
N ASP A 88 -0.46 3.42 -18.90
CA ASP A 88 -0.98 2.09 -19.21
C ASP A 88 -2.50 2.00 -18.98
N HIS A 89 -3.05 2.87 -18.12
CA HIS A 89 -4.47 2.92 -17.76
C HIS A 89 -5.06 4.32 -17.94
N PRO A 90 -5.23 4.80 -19.19
CA PRO A 90 -5.71 6.15 -19.48
C PRO A 90 -7.19 6.37 -19.10
N ASP A 91 -7.93 5.30 -18.85
CA ASP A 91 -9.33 5.28 -18.37
C ASP A 91 -9.45 5.42 -16.84
N TRP A 92 -8.34 5.33 -16.12
CA TRP A 92 -8.35 5.49 -14.66
C TRP A 92 -8.36 6.97 -14.28
N VAL A 93 -8.98 7.27 -13.14
CA VAL A 93 -9.19 8.67 -12.70
C VAL A 93 -8.16 9.07 -11.63
N VAL A 94 -7.76 10.33 -11.66
CA VAL A 94 -7.01 10.92 -10.54
C VAL A 94 -7.97 11.10 -9.36
N PRO A 95 -7.64 10.54 -8.17
CA PRO A 95 -8.53 10.59 -7.02
C PRO A 95 -8.66 12.01 -6.45
N GLU A 96 -9.83 12.33 -5.90
CA GLU A 96 -10.09 13.58 -5.22
C GLU A 96 -9.98 13.41 -3.70
N PHE A 97 -9.11 14.20 -3.05
CA PHE A 97 -9.02 14.24 -1.59
C PHE A 97 -10.01 15.26 -1.04
N VAL A 98 -11.00 14.78 -0.26
CA VAL A 98 -12.08 15.60 0.28
C VAL A 98 -11.87 15.84 1.77
N ALA A 99 -11.89 17.12 2.17
CA ALA A 99 -11.92 17.50 3.58
C ALA A 99 -13.37 17.53 4.10
N GLY A 100 -13.58 17.15 5.36
CA GLY A 100 -14.91 17.18 5.98
C GLY A 100 -15.37 15.81 6.46
N SER A 101 -16.60 15.41 6.14
CA SER A 101 -17.10 14.09 6.57
C SER A 101 -16.32 12.97 5.88
N PRO A 102 -15.68 12.07 6.62
CA PRO A 102 -14.87 11.03 6.03
C PRO A 102 -15.75 9.96 5.36
N VAL A 103 -15.83 10.05 4.05
CA VAL A 103 -16.52 9.09 3.19
C VAL A 103 -15.62 8.76 2.01
N ILE A 104 -15.45 7.49 1.71
CA ILE A 104 -14.92 7.02 0.43
C ILE A 104 -16.12 6.81 -0.48
N ASP A 105 -16.13 7.49 -1.63
CA ASP A 105 -17.18 7.38 -2.63
C ASP A 105 -16.55 7.09 -3.99
N ALA A 106 -16.91 5.95 -4.56
CA ALA A 106 -16.36 5.45 -5.80
C ALA A 106 -17.46 5.00 -6.76
N SER A 107 -17.34 5.41 -8.01
CA SER A 107 -18.18 4.90 -9.10
C SER A 107 -17.33 4.00 -10.00
N ASP A 108 -17.91 2.87 -10.37
CA ASP A 108 -17.29 1.90 -11.27
C ASP A 108 -15.90 1.44 -10.78
N LEU A 109 -15.79 1.17 -9.47
CA LEU A 109 -14.54 0.74 -8.83
C LEU A 109 -14.17 -0.66 -9.24
N GLY A 110 -12.98 -0.81 -9.80
CA GLY A 110 -12.37 -2.09 -10.15
C GLY A 110 -11.16 -2.43 -9.28
N HIS A 111 -10.74 -3.69 -9.33
CA HIS A 111 -9.52 -4.13 -8.66
C HIS A 111 -8.31 -3.88 -9.58
N PRO A 112 -7.32 -3.05 -9.19
CA PRO A 112 -6.25 -2.58 -10.08
C PRO A 112 -5.32 -3.69 -10.61
N LEU A 113 -5.29 -4.86 -9.96
CA LEU A 113 -4.46 -5.99 -10.38
C LEU A 113 -5.25 -7.08 -11.15
N LEU A 114 -6.51 -6.84 -11.48
CA LEU A 114 -7.29 -7.77 -12.32
C LEU A 114 -7.27 -7.30 -13.77
N PRO A 115 -7.15 -8.23 -14.71
CA PRO A 115 -7.34 -7.92 -16.12
C PRO A 115 -8.72 -7.32 -16.37
N PRO A 116 -8.86 -6.34 -17.29
CA PRO A 116 -10.14 -5.67 -17.55
C PRO A 116 -11.30 -6.63 -17.83
N GLU A 117 -11.05 -7.75 -18.51
CA GLU A 117 -12.05 -8.75 -18.89
C GLU A 117 -12.59 -9.54 -17.70
N ARG A 118 -11.85 -9.58 -16.60
CA ARG A 118 -12.21 -10.26 -15.34
C ARG A 118 -12.58 -9.30 -14.21
N CYS A 119 -12.43 -8.01 -14.46
CA CYS A 119 -12.66 -6.99 -13.46
C CYS A 119 -14.13 -6.58 -13.44
N VAL A 120 -14.90 -7.13 -12.51
CA VAL A 120 -16.27 -6.67 -12.26
C VAL A 120 -16.19 -5.38 -11.45
N ARG A 121 -16.67 -4.29 -12.03
CA ARG A 121 -16.65 -2.96 -11.40
C ARG A 121 -17.95 -2.72 -10.63
N ASN A 122 -17.85 -1.97 -9.53
CA ASN A 122 -18.99 -1.71 -8.64
C ASN A 122 -18.96 -0.27 -8.11
N ASP A 123 -20.12 0.30 -7.88
CA ASP A 123 -20.25 1.53 -7.11
C ASP A 123 -20.12 1.22 -5.61
N VAL A 124 -19.26 1.95 -4.92
CA VAL A 124 -18.94 1.68 -3.52
C VAL A 124 -18.94 2.97 -2.72
N GLN A 125 -19.59 2.92 -1.57
CA GLN A 125 -19.51 3.99 -0.58
C GLN A 125 -19.16 3.41 0.78
N VAL A 126 -18.09 3.91 1.42
CA VAL A 126 -17.64 3.49 2.75
C VAL A 126 -17.63 4.70 3.68
N GLY A 127 -18.34 4.60 4.77
CA GLY A 127 -18.63 5.73 5.66
C GLY A 127 -20.05 6.28 5.45
N PRO A 128 -20.43 7.39 6.11
CA PRO A 128 -19.65 8.20 7.05
C PRO A 128 -19.33 7.49 8.38
N PRO A 129 -18.56 8.11 9.30
CA PRO A 129 -18.35 7.59 10.66
C PRO A 129 -19.66 7.29 11.38
N GLY A 130 -19.66 6.22 12.18
CA GLY A 130 -20.87 5.71 12.81
C GLY A 130 -21.66 4.73 11.95
N GLY A 131 -21.26 4.54 10.68
CA GLY A 131 -21.76 3.50 9.79
C GLY A 131 -20.64 2.69 9.16
N PHE A 132 -20.95 1.52 8.61
CA PHE A 132 -20.00 0.67 7.90
C PHE A 132 -20.65 -0.07 6.73
N LEU A 133 -19.83 -0.45 5.76
CA LEU A 133 -20.25 -1.28 4.65
C LEU A 133 -20.22 -2.76 5.06
N LEU A 134 -21.35 -3.44 5.02
CA LEU A 134 -21.44 -4.87 5.25
C LEU A 134 -21.60 -5.60 3.92
N VAL A 135 -20.60 -6.38 3.54
CA VAL A 135 -20.58 -7.13 2.28
C VAL A 135 -20.92 -8.58 2.56
N THR A 136 -22.08 -9.03 2.06
CA THR A 136 -22.56 -10.41 2.22
C THR A 136 -22.61 -11.14 0.89
N GLY A 137 -22.73 -12.47 0.92
CA GLY A 137 -22.84 -13.30 -0.28
C GLY A 137 -22.17 -14.66 -0.09
N SER A 138 -22.32 -15.54 -1.09
CA SER A 138 -21.71 -16.86 -1.11
C SER A 138 -20.18 -16.77 -1.17
N ASN A 139 -19.50 -17.89 -0.87
CA ASN A 139 -18.06 -17.99 -1.12
C ASN A 139 -17.81 -17.86 -2.64
N MET A 140 -16.69 -17.22 -3.01
CA MET A 140 -16.30 -16.92 -4.39
C MET A 140 -17.15 -15.86 -5.11
N SER A 141 -18.13 -15.24 -4.47
CA SER A 141 -18.98 -14.19 -5.08
C SER A 141 -18.27 -12.83 -5.31
N GLY A 142 -17.00 -12.67 -4.88
CA GLY A 142 -16.24 -11.44 -5.08
C GLY A 142 -16.16 -10.50 -3.86
N LYS A 143 -16.68 -10.89 -2.69
CA LYS A 143 -16.64 -10.07 -1.45
C LYS A 143 -15.22 -9.58 -1.09
N SER A 144 -14.27 -10.53 -0.97
CA SER A 144 -12.86 -10.23 -0.68
C SER A 144 -12.21 -9.38 -1.77
N THR A 145 -12.61 -9.60 -3.02
CA THR A 145 -12.12 -8.81 -4.16
C THR A 145 -12.56 -7.35 -4.05
N LEU A 146 -13.80 -7.10 -3.65
CA LEU A 146 -14.30 -5.74 -3.43
C LEU A 146 -13.53 -5.03 -2.31
N LEU A 147 -13.35 -5.68 -1.15
CA LEU A 147 -12.59 -5.08 -0.05
C LEU A 147 -11.15 -4.76 -0.48
N ARG A 148 -10.51 -5.68 -1.20
CA ARG A 148 -9.17 -5.45 -1.76
C ARG A 148 -9.15 -4.34 -2.79
N ALA A 149 -10.18 -4.22 -3.63
CA ALA A 149 -10.29 -3.12 -4.59
C ALA A 149 -10.35 -1.77 -3.87
N VAL A 150 -11.16 -1.64 -2.82
CA VAL A 150 -11.22 -0.41 -1.99
C VAL A 150 -9.85 -0.11 -1.39
N GLY A 151 -9.20 -1.09 -0.76
CA GLY A 151 -7.90 -0.90 -0.12
C GLY A 151 -6.78 -0.55 -1.11
N ALA A 152 -6.67 -1.28 -2.22
CA ALA A 152 -5.63 -1.06 -3.22
C ALA A 152 -5.76 0.32 -3.89
N ASN A 153 -6.98 0.74 -4.24
CA ASN A 153 -7.21 2.07 -4.81
C ASN A 153 -6.96 3.18 -3.79
N ALA A 154 -7.27 2.97 -2.52
CA ALA A 154 -6.92 3.94 -1.48
C ALA A 154 -5.40 4.06 -1.27
N VAL A 155 -4.63 2.96 -1.42
CA VAL A 155 -3.15 2.99 -1.41
C VAL A 155 -2.63 3.73 -2.64
N LEU A 156 -3.14 3.44 -3.85
CA LEU A 156 -2.76 4.14 -5.07
C LEU A 156 -3.04 5.65 -4.96
N ALA A 157 -4.22 6.02 -4.45
CA ALA A 157 -4.59 7.40 -4.19
C ALA A 157 -3.59 8.09 -3.25
N ALA A 158 -3.25 7.46 -2.12
CA ALA A 158 -2.29 7.98 -1.16
C ALA A 158 -0.87 8.13 -1.74
N ALA A 159 -0.50 7.28 -2.71
CA ALA A 159 0.76 7.39 -3.44
C ALA A 159 0.74 8.47 -4.54
N GLY A 160 -0.42 9.06 -4.87
CA GLY A 160 -0.57 10.03 -5.95
C GLY A 160 -0.77 9.42 -7.35
N ALA A 161 -1.11 8.13 -7.41
CA ALA A 161 -1.42 7.43 -8.66
C ALA A 161 -2.89 7.61 -9.07
N PRO A 162 -3.23 7.41 -10.36
CA PRO A 162 -4.60 7.20 -10.76
C PRO A 162 -5.15 5.89 -10.17
N VAL A 163 -6.47 5.80 -10.05
CA VAL A 163 -7.19 4.68 -9.44
C VAL A 163 -8.14 4.03 -10.44
N CYS A 164 -8.36 2.74 -10.29
CA CYS A 164 -9.21 1.93 -11.16
C CYS A 164 -10.70 2.22 -10.89
N ALA A 165 -11.18 3.39 -11.32
CA ALA A 165 -12.55 3.85 -11.16
C ALA A 165 -12.87 4.94 -12.18
N THR A 166 -14.15 5.26 -12.40
CA THR A 166 -14.58 6.44 -13.17
C THR A 166 -14.70 7.69 -12.30
N ARG A 167 -14.90 7.51 -11.00
CA ARG A 167 -14.85 8.56 -9.97
C ARG A 167 -14.38 7.95 -8.65
N PHE A 168 -13.49 8.65 -7.96
CA PHE A 168 -13.01 8.21 -6.66
C PHE A 168 -12.68 9.42 -5.78
N SER A 169 -13.38 9.54 -4.68
CA SER A 169 -13.10 10.55 -3.66
C SER A 169 -12.91 9.90 -2.30
N LEU A 170 -11.96 10.41 -1.53
CA LEU A 170 -11.63 9.88 -0.22
C LEU A 170 -11.06 10.96 0.70
N PRO A 171 -11.24 10.85 2.03
CA PRO A 171 -10.45 11.63 2.98
C PRO A 171 -9.02 11.05 3.09
N PRO A 172 -8.07 11.78 3.66
CA PRO A 172 -6.82 11.19 4.12
C PRO A 172 -7.11 10.10 5.16
N VAL A 173 -6.69 8.85 4.88
CA VAL A 173 -6.98 7.70 5.75
C VAL A 173 -5.72 6.90 6.08
N HIS A 174 -5.70 6.30 7.27
CA HIS A 174 -4.78 5.23 7.64
C HIS A 174 -5.46 3.89 7.39
N ILE A 175 -4.89 3.08 6.51
CA ILE A 175 -5.51 1.83 6.06
C ILE A 175 -5.05 0.68 6.96
N HIS A 176 -6.00 -0.03 7.54
CA HIS A 176 -5.77 -1.22 8.34
C HIS A 176 -6.62 -2.38 7.83
N THR A 177 -6.03 -3.55 7.67
CA THR A 177 -6.72 -4.70 7.08
C THR A 177 -6.56 -5.96 7.92
N SER A 178 -7.62 -6.77 8.00
CA SER A 178 -7.55 -8.17 8.41
C SER A 178 -8.16 -9.00 7.27
N MET A 179 -7.29 -9.42 6.36
CA MET A 179 -7.64 -10.20 5.18
C MET A 179 -6.65 -11.34 5.08
N ARG A 180 -7.15 -12.57 4.94
CA ARG A 180 -6.37 -13.79 4.74
C ARG A 180 -5.05 -13.79 5.51
N ILE A 181 -5.03 -14.47 6.64
CA ILE A 181 -3.87 -14.60 7.49
C ILE A 181 -3.26 -15.95 7.18
N ASP A 182 -1.99 -15.98 6.80
CA ASP A 182 -1.25 -17.21 6.61
C ASP A 182 -0.69 -17.70 7.96
N ASP A 183 -0.66 -19.02 8.17
CA ASP A 183 -0.05 -19.63 9.34
C ASP A 183 1.45 -19.26 9.42
N SER A 184 1.86 -18.66 10.50
CA SER A 184 3.28 -18.50 10.81
C SER A 184 3.74 -19.66 11.70
N LEU A 185 4.00 -20.81 11.09
CA LEU A 185 4.57 -21.99 11.78
C LEU A 185 5.90 -21.66 12.45
N ALA A 186 6.61 -20.66 11.95
CA ALA A 186 7.89 -20.22 12.49
C ALA A 186 7.77 -19.53 13.87
N GLU A 187 6.63 -18.91 14.19
CA GLU A 187 6.41 -18.17 15.44
C GLU A 187 5.62 -18.98 16.48
N GLY A 188 5.15 -20.18 16.15
CA GLY A 188 4.37 -21.05 17.06
C GLY A 188 3.02 -20.45 17.49
N ILE A 189 2.54 -19.43 16.77
CA ILE A 189 1.28 -18.76 17.04
C ILE A 189 0.20 -19.39 16.17
N SER A 190 -0.93 -19.79 16.79
CA SER A 190 -2.07 -20.29 16.03
C SER A 190 -2.65 -19.21 15.13
N LEU A 191 -3.21 -19.60 13.98
CA LEU A 191 -3.91 -18.69 13.04
C LEU A 191 -4.90 -17.77 13.76
N PHE A 192 -5.68 -18.32 14.69
CA PHE A 192 -6.64 -17.55 15.47
C PHE A 192 -5.97 -16.47 16.35
N MET A 193 -4.84 -16.80 17.00
CA MET A 193 -4.11 -15.82 17.81
C MET A 193 -3.50 -14.72 16.95
N ALA A 194 -2.95 -15.05 15.78
CA ALA A 194 -2.43 -14.07 14.83
C ALA A 194 -3.53 -13.10 14.34
N GLU A 195 -4.73 -13.65 14.08
CA GLU A 195 -5.89 -12.85 13.71
C GLU A 195 -6.35 -11.93 14.85
N LEU A 196 -6.43 -12.43 16.07
CA LEU A 196 -6.76 -11.65 17.27
C LEU A 196 -5.78 -10.49 17.49
N LEU A 197 -4.48 -10.74 17.38
CA LEU A 197 -3.47 -9.69 17.50
C LEU A 197 -3.60 -8.62 16.43
N ARG A 198 -3.92 -9.02 15.20
CA ARG A 198 -4.15 -8.09 14.09
C ARG A 198 -5.40 -7.23 14.33
N VAL A 199 -6.51 -7.84 14.68
CA VAL A 199 -7.75 -7.12 15.00
C VAL A 199 -7.57 -6.18 16.18
N ARG A 200 -6.86 -6.62 17.24
CA ARG A 200 -6.47 -5.75 18.36
C ARG A 200 -5.67 -4.53 17.88
N GLY A 201 -4.71 -4.74 16.99
CA GLY A 201 -3.91 -3.64 16.40
C GLY A 201 -4.77 -2.64 15.64
N ILE A 202 -5.79 -3.10 14.90
CA ILE A 202 -6.73 -2.23 14.18
C ILE A 202 -7.56 -1.40 15.16
N VAL A 203 -8.09 -2.03 16.21
CA VAL A 203 -8.88 -1.36 17.26
C VAL A 203 -8.04 -0.30 17.97
N GLN A 204 -6.80 -0.62 18.34
CA GLN A 204 -5.89 0.34 18.96
C GLN A 204 -5.58 1.52 18.02
N ALA A 205 -5.26 1.24 16.76
CA ALA A 205 -5.00 2.26 15.76
C ALA A 205 -6.19 3.21 15.55
N ALA A 206 -7.42 2.68 15.59
CA ALA A 206 -8.63 3.50 15.49
C ALA A 206 -8.81 4.44 16.70
N SER A 207 -8.53 3.95 17.90
CA SER A 207 -8.56 4.76 19.12
C SER A 207 -7.51 5.86 19.10
N ASP A 208 -6.26 5.53 18.76
CA ASP A 208 -5.16 6.48 18.66
C ASP A 208 -5.40 7.54 17.57
N ALA A 209 -5.97 7.12 16.43
CA ALA A 209 -6.30 8.02 15.33
C ALA A 209 -7.36 9.05 15.73
N ARG A 210 -8.38 8.62 16.49
CA ARG A 210 -9.43 9.51 17.00
C ARG A 210 -8.85 10.62 17.87
N GLU A 211 -7.92 10.30 18.75
CA GLU A 211 -7.24 11.29 19.63
C GLU A 211 -6.46 12.34 18.82
N HIS A 212 -5.98 11.97 17.65
CA HIS A 212 -5.20 12.84 16.77
C HIS A 212 -5.99 13.46 15.61
N GLY A 213 -7.32 13.32 15.60
CA GLY A 213 -8.18 13.82 14.52
C GLY A 213 -7.94 13.18 13.15
N ARG A 214 -7.47 11.92 13.14
CA ARG A 214 -7.19 11.14 11.92
C ARG A 214 -8.28 10.12 11.68
N THR A 215 -8.48 9.73 10.42
CA THR A 215 -9.47 8.72 10.04
C THR A 215 -8.77 7.38 9.75
N VAL A 216 -9.27 6.30 10.34
CA VAL A 216 -8.89 4.94 9.99
C VAL A 216 -9.89 4.37 9.00
N LEU A 217 -9.37 3.78 7.92
CA LEU A 217 -10.11 2.88 7.04
C LEU A 217 -9.80 1.44 7.45
N TYR A 218 -10.80 0.72 7.95
CA TYR A 218 -10.67 -0.69 8.25
C TYR A 218 -11.34 -1.57 7.19
N LEU A 219 -10.67 -2.65 6.79
CA LEU A 219 -11.20 -3.64 5.85
C LEU A 219 -11.02 -5.03 6.47
N LEU A 220 -12.13 -5.63 6.86
CA LEU A 220 -12.17 -6.90 7.59
C LEU A 220 -12.84 -7.97 6.74
N ASP A 221 -12.06 -8.98 6.34
CA ASP A 221 -12.55 -10.06 5.50
C ASP A 221 -12.74 -11.32 6.36
N GLU A 222 -13.99 -11.68 6.59
CA GLU A 222 -14.38 -12.90 7.33
C GLU A 222 -13.67 -13.07 8.67
N ILE A 223 -13.81 -12.10 9.57
CA ILE A 223 -13.06 -12.03 10.83
C ILE A 223 -13.35 -13.18 11.81
N LEU A 224 -12.32 -13.60 12.53
CA LEU A 224 -12.33 -14.55 13.65
C LEU A 224 -12.78 -15.98 13.25
N HIS A 225 -12.25 -16.48 12.12
CA HIS A 225 -12.58 -17.82 11.63
C HIS A 225 -12.17 -18.97 12.55
N GLY A 226 -11.20 -18.78 13.42
CA GLY A 226 -10.57 -19.83 14.24
C GLY A 226 -11.31 -20.24 15.51
N THR A 227 -12.53 -19.74 15.77
CA THR A 227 -13.31 -20.07 16.97
C THR A 227 -14.73 -20.56 16.64
N ASN A 228 -15.47 -21.00 17.67
CA ASN A 228 -16.85 -21.44 17.49
C ASN A 228 -17.77 -20.28 17.05
N THR A 229 -18.87 -20.60 16.38
CA THR A 229 -19.76 -19.62 15.74
C THR A 229 -20.35 -18.61 16.72
N ALA A 230 -20.69 -19.03 17.95
CA ALA A 230 -21.31 -18.14 18.93
C ALA A 230 -20.31 -17.10 19.47
N GLU A 231 -19.10 -17.57 19.83
CA GLU A 231 -18.02 -16.68 20.32
C GLU A 231 -17.57 -15.71 19.22
N ARG A 232 -17.43 -16.19 17.98
CA ARG A 232 -17.09 -15.38 16.83
C ARG A 232 -18.07 -14.21 16.64
N ARG A 233 -19.38 -14.46 16.72
CA ARG A 233 -20.41 -13.43 16.58
C ARG A 233 -20.31 -12.35 17.66
N VAL A 234 -20.13 -12.74 18.91
CA VAL A 234 -19.98 -11.80 20.03
C VAL A 234 -18.74 -10.95 19.86
N ALA A 235 -17.61 -11.57 19.52
CA ALA A 235 -16.35 -10.88 19.34
C ALA A 235 -16.38 -9.94 18.12
N ALA A 236 -16.88 -10.40 16.96
CA ALA A 236 -17.00 -9.60 15.74
C ALA A 236 -17.90 -8.36 15.96
N ARG A 237 -19.05 -8.54 16.65
CA ARG A 237 -19.92 -7.44 17.02
C ARG A 237 -19.23 -6.43 17.94
N GLY A 238 -18.48 -6.91 18.95
CA GLY A 238 -17.68 -6.05 19.84
C GLY A 238 -16.64 -5.22 19.11
N VAL A 239 -15.90 -5.85 18.19
CA VAL A 239 -14.90 -5.19 17.36
C VAL A 239 -15.51 -4.11 16.48
N VAL A 240 -16.55 -4.44 15.71
CA VAL A 240 -17.21 -3.48 14.82
C VAL A 240 -17.76 -2.29 15.60
N ARG A 241 -18.44 -2.56 16.74
CA ARG A 241 -18.96 -1.49 17.59
C ARG A 241 -17.87 -0.56 18.07
N HIS A 242 -16.75 -1.09 18.54
CA HIS A 242 -15.63 -0.26 19.00
C HIS A 242 -15.04 0.61 17.88
N LEU A 243 -14.90 0.06 16.67
CA LEU A 243 -14.43 0.80 15.49
C LEU A 243 -15.38 1.94 15.11
N LEU A 244 -16.69 1.71 15.19
CA LEU A 244 -17.71 2.74 14.97
C LEU A 244 -17.66 3.85 16.03
N GLU A 245 -17.54 3.49 17.32
CA GLU A 245 -17.36 4.42 18.43
C GLU A 245 -16.08 5.24 18.31
N ALA A 246 -15.01 4.66 17.76
CA ALA A 246 -13.75 5.35 17.47
C ALA A 246 -13.85 6.30 16.26
N GLY A 247 -14.98 6.32 15.53
CA GLY A 247 -15.15 7.17 14.35
C GLY A 247 -14.41 6.67 13.12
N ALA A 248 -13.96 5.41 13.11
CA ALA A 248 -13.37 4.78 11.93
C ALA A 248 -14.44 4.50 10.86
N ILE A 249 -14.03 4.52 9.60
CA ILE A 249 -14.85 4.09 8.46
C ILE A 249 -14.34 2.76 7.95
N GLY A 250 -15.22 1.92 7.40
CA GLY A 250 -14.71 0.65 6.87
C GLY A 250 -15.76 -0.28 6.31
N ALA A 251 -15.26 -1.44 5.88
CA ALA A 251 -16.08 -2.51 5.32
C ALA A 251 -15.75 -3.84 6.00
N VAL A 252 -16.79 -4.64 6.19
CA VAL A 252 -16.70 -6.00 6.73
C VAL A 252 -17.34 -6.96 5.75
N SER A 253 -16.62 -7.99 5.32
CA SER A 253 -17.22 -9.11 4.59
C SER A 253 -17.59 -10.22 5.56
N THR A 254 -18.71 -10.85 5.33
CA THR A 254 -19.14 -12.04 6.08
C THR A 254 -20.13 -12.89 5.27
N HIS A 255 -20.08 -14.19 5.50
CA HIS A 255 -21.14 -15.11 5.07
C HIS A 255 -22.21 -15.30 6.14
N ASP A 256 -21.97 -14.80 7.37
CA ASP A 256 -22.90 -14.89 8.51
C ASP A 256 -23.81 -13.65 8.57
N LEU A 257 -25.05 -13.82 8.13
CA LEU A 257 -26.05 -12.75 8.11
C LEU A 257 -26.46 -12.26 9.51
N THR A 258 -26.20 -13.03 10.57
CA THR A 258 -26.58 -12.65 11.93
C THR A 258 -25.86 -11.41 12.44
N LEU A 259 -24.71 -11.05 11.87
CA LEU A 259 -24.06 -9.77 12.15
C LEU A 259 -24.90 -8.61 11.64
N ALA A 260 -25.57 -8.78 10.49
CA ALA A 260 -26.51 -7.81 9.94
C ALA A 260 -27.83 -7.69 10.75
N GLU A 261 -28.20 -8.76 11.44
CA GLU A 261 -29.45 -8.84 12.22
C GLU A 261 -29.29 -8.29 13.64
N ALA A 262 -28.07 -8.06 14.11
CA ALA A 262 -27.80 -7.49 15.42
C ALA A 262 -28.46 -6.09 15.54
N PRO A 263 -29.38 -5.82 16.46
CA PRO A 263 -30.20 -4.59 16.45
C PRO A 263 -29.43 -3.29 16.52
N ASP A 264 -28.25 -3.30 17.12
CA ASP A 264 -27.33 -2.17 17.23
C ASP A 264 -26.52 -1.92 15.94
N LEU A 265 -26.20 -2.97 15.20
CA LEU A 265 -25.44 -2.86 13.95
C LEU A 265 -26.37 -2.73 12.72
N ALA A 266 -27.54 -3.34 12.73
CA ALA A 266 -28.49 -3.31 11.62
C ALA A 266 -28.90 -1.89 11.19
N ARG A 267 -28.93 -0.95 12.15
CA ARG A 267 -29.32 0.44 11.89
C ARG A 267 -28.21 1.27 11.23
N VAL A 268 -26.95 0.85 11.38
CA VAL A 268 -25.76 1.58 10.94
C VAL A 268 -24.99 0.84 9.84
N ALA A 269 -25.37 -0.41 9.57
CA ALA A 269 -24.83 -1.21 8.49
C ALA A 269 -25.49 -0.84 7.15
N ARG A 270 -24.67 -0.44 6.18
CA ARG A 270 -25.08 -0.40 4.78
C ARG A 270 -24.79 -1.77 4.18
N ALA A 271 -25.80 -2.63 4.08
CA ALA A 271 -25.64 -3.99 3.59
C ALA A 271 -25.69 -4.02 2.06
N VAL A 272 -24.70 -4.70 1.46
CA VAL A 272 -24.68 -5.07 0.04
C VAL A 272 -24.57 -6.59 -0.07
N HIS A 273 -25.25 -7.16 -1.05
CA HIS A 273 -25.29 -8.60 -1.23
C HIS A 273 -24.72 -8.98 -2.59
N PHE A 274 -23.64 -9.75 -2.60
CA PHE A 274 -23.01 -10.28 -3.81
C PHE A 274 -23.65 -11.60 -4.22
N ARG A 275 -24.03 -11.70 -5.50
CA ARG A 275 -24.57 -12.91 -6.12
C ARG A 275 -23.66 -13.35 -7.24
N GLU A 276 -23.43 -14.65 -7.38
CA GLU A 276 -22.77 -15.21 -8.53
C GLU A 276 -23.65 -15.04 -9.77
N GLN A 277 -23.11 -14.45 -10.82
CA GLN A 277 -23.69 -14.54 -12.16
C GLN A 277 -22.92 -15.63 -12.91
N VAL A 278 -23.54 -16.79 -13.06
CA VAL A 278 -23.02 -17.86 -13.92
C VAL A 278 -23.31 -17.45 -15.36
N HIS A 279 -22.31 -16.90 -16.05
CA HIS A 279 -22.38 -16.82 -17.50
C HIS A 279 -22.22 -18.25 -18.05
N GLN A 280 -23.34 -18.88 -18.46
CA GLN A 280 -23.25 -20.04 -19.32
C GLN A 280 -22.61 -19.58 -20.63
N GLU A 281 -21.36 -19.92 -20.84
CA GLU A 281 -20.80 -19.91 -22.19
C GLU A 281 -21.69 -20.83 -23.02
N ALA A 282 -22.37 -20.26 -24.02
CA ALA A 282 -23.13 -21.02 -25.00
C ALA A 282 -22.14 -21.98 -25.65
N GLY A 283 -22.24 -23.23 -25.28
CA GLY A 283 -21.33 -24.27 -25.75
C GLY A 283 -21.34 -24.35 -27.27
N GLY A 284 -20.13 -24.28 -27.83
CA GLY A 284 -19.85 -24.74 -29.16
C GLY A 284 -19.67 -26.26 -29.13
#